data_47880d013efa7912d3e275c06884a1c5
#
_entry.id   47880d013efa7912d3e275c06884a1c5
#
_cell.length_a   1.000
_cell.length_b   1.000
_cell.length_c   1.000
_cell.angle_alpha   90.00
_cell.angle_beta   90.00
_cell.angle_gamma   90.00
#
_symmetry.space_group_name_H-M   'P 1'
#
loop_
_entity.id
_entity.type
_entity.pdbx_description
1 polymer ?
#
loop_
_entity_poly.entity_id
_entity_poly.type
_entity_poly.pdbx_seq_one_letter_code
_entity_poly.pdbx_strand_id
1 'polypeptide(L)'
;MDAWATRPLLPDPAGKRVAIVSGSYGAGHDAAAAEIARHLIAAGAEVTTYDVADLLPFGLGRLVKRAYYAQLRRAPATWGTTLSYVEPGRIGHRFAVRALGLGDEKVATAVAGSDLVIATHPFAGQAIGAAKARGLLSVPTATYLTDASVHPLWVHPSIDLHLAIHDLAAEQARHWGGRTATVQPVVRTATRPPSAPDPLAAYETYGPRALVTGGSLGIGELEQSARDIAATGVMTPVVACGTNDALRVRLDAVPGIVALGWRDDLPDVMAACACVVQNAGGFSSLEALAAGTPVLTYLPIPGHGVTNADNLDRAGLAPWARTTTELHRLLVDVLSADRHDRIPHDAPTVLETLTARTGQLVWTLPRVGVA
;
A
#
# COMPACT_ATOMS: atom_id res chain seq x y z
N MET A 1 30.27 -12.76 -6.00
CA MET A 1 29.22 -13.23 -5.05
C MET A 1 29.24 -12.25 -3.88
N ASP A 2 28.21 -11.40 -3.83
CA ASP A 2 28.13 -10.32 -2.87
C ASP A 2 28.02 -10.86 -1.44
N ALA A 3 28.87 -10.37 -0.56
CA ALA A 3 28.95 -10.81 0.85
C ALA A 3 27.62 -10.63 1.64
N TRP A 4 26.66 -9.92 1.08
CA TRP A 4 25.34 -9.66 1.66
C TRP A 4 24.31 -10.77 1.37
N ALA A 5 24.56 -11.66 0.39
CA ALA A 5 23.66 -12.76 0.05
C ALA A 5 23.55 -13.84 1.15
N THR A 6 24.34 -13.76 2.21
CA THR A 6 24.44 -14.77 3.26
C THR A 6 24.21 -14.26 4.67
N ARG A 7 24.04 -12.94 4.87
CA ARG A 7 23.84 -12.34 6.20
C ARG A 7 22.46 -11.70 6.34
N PRO A 8 21.80 -11.83 7.50
CA PRO A 8 20.58 -11.06 7.80
C PRO A 8 20.86 -9.57 7.73
N LEU A 9 19.83 -8.79 7.34
CA LEU A 9 19.93 -7.32 7.36
C LEU A 9 19.92 -6.77 8.79
N LEU A 10 19.25 -7.46 9.71
CA LEU A 10 19.12 -7.13 11.13
C LEU A 10 19.14 -8.43 11.96
N PRO A 11 20.29 -9.03 12.26
CA PRO A 11 20.38 -10.35 12.90
C PRO A 11 19.68 -10.44 14.27
N ASP A 12 19.73 -9.38 15.06
CA ASP A 12 19.05 -9.23 16.35
C ASP A 12 18.54 -7.78 16.45
N PRO A 13 17.22 -7.58 16.54
CA PRO A 13 16.65 -6.24 16.68
C PRO A 13 16.90 -5.58 18.02
N ALA A 14 17.14 -6.36 19.10
CA ALA A 14 17.27 -5.83 20.44
C ALA A 14 18.39 -4.79 20.57
N GLY A 15 18.05 -3.59 21.01
CA GLY A 15 19.00 -2.47 21.17
C GLY A 15 19.52 -1.89 19.86
N LYS A 16 19.00 -2.31 18.71
CA LYS A 16 19.38 -1.77 17.39
C LYS A 16 18.59 -0.52 17.03
N ARG A 17 19.26 0.43 16.40
CA ARG A 17 18.65 1.65 15.89
C ARG A 17 18.21 1.46 14.44
N VAL A 18 16.92 1.56 14.20
CA VAL A 18 16.34 1.44 12.87
C VAL A 18 15.73 2.77 12.43
N ALA A 19 16.13 3.28 11.28
CA ALA A 19 15.48 4.43 10.66
C ALA A 19 14.46 3.96 9.62
N ILE A 20 13.25 4.51 9.68
CA ILE A 20 12.22 4.31 8.66
C ILE A 20 12.00 5.64 7.95
N VAL A 21 12.18 5.67 6.63
CA VAL A 21 11.93 6.86 5.82
C VAL A 21 10.65 6.62 5.00
N SER A 22 9.59 7.28 5.43
CA SER A 22 8.27 7.26 4.77
C SER A 22 8.12 8.43 3.79
N GLY A 23 6.93 8.58 3.24
CA GLY A 23 6.55 9.72 2.42
C GLY A 23 5.07 10.01 2.52
N SER A 24 4.70 11.11 3.16
CA SER A 24 3.31 11.49 3.38
C SER A 24 2.62 12.02 2.11
N TYR A 25 2.80 11.30 0.99
CA TYR A 25 2.08 11.47 -0.28
C TYR A 25 0.82 10.60 -0.35
N GLY A 26 0.61 9.72 0.63
CA GLY A 26 -0.57 8.90 0.83
C GLY A 26 -0.50 8.24 2.19
N ALA A 27 -1.62 8.17 2.92
CA ALA A 27 -1.65 7.63 4.29
C ALA A 27 -1.19 6.16 4.39
N GLY A 28 -1.26 5.40 3.29
CA GLY A 28 -0.82 4.00 3.24
C GLY A 28 0.67 3.82 3.52
N HIS A 29 1.52 4.72 3.02
CA HIS A 29 2.96 4.66 3.24
C HIS A 29 3.31 4.93 4.71
N ASP A 30 2.65 5.92 5.31
CA ASP A 30 2.85 6.26 6.72
C ASP A 30 2.28 5.19 7.64
N ALA A 31 1.14 4.58 7.26
CA ALA A 31 0.54 3.47 8.02
C ALA A 31 1.45 2.22 7.99
N ALA A 32 2.03 1.89 6.83
CA ALA A 32 3.01 0.80 6.73
C ALA A 32 4.26 1.09 7.57
N ALA A 33 4.78 2.33 7.52
CA ALA A 33 5.92 2.75 8.34
C ALA A 33 5.64 2.62 9.83
N ALA A 34 4.47 3.07 10.29
CA ALA A 34 4.06 2.98 11.69
C ALA A 34 3.91 1.52 12.17
N GLU A 35 3.36 0.66 11.31
CA GLU A 35 3.16 -0.74 11.67
C GLU A 35 4.47 -1.54 11.68
N ILE A 36 5.38 -1.28 10.72
CA ILE A 36 6.74 -1.83 10.73
C ILE A 36 7.48 -1.36 11.99
N ALA A 37 7.37 -0.06 12.34
CA ALA A 37 7.96 0.48 13.56
C ALA A 37 7.44 -0.23 14.81
N ARG A 38 6.13 -0.45 14.90
CA ARG A 38 5.49 -1.15 16.04
C ARG A 38 6.06 -2.57 16.22
N HIS A 39 6.22 -3.33 15.11
CA HIS A 39 6.78 -4.69 15.16
C HIS A 39 8.25 -4.67 15.58
N LEU A 40 9.06 -3.75 15.06
CA LEU A 40 10.48 -3.62 15.41
C LEU A 40 10.66 -3.18 16.89
N ILE A 41 9.86 -2.24 17.38
CA ILE A 41 9.86 -1.80 18.77
C ILE A 41 9.47 -2.96 19.69
N ALA A 42 8.46 -3.74 19.34
CA ALA A 42 8.06 -4.93 20.08
C ALA A 42 9.16 -5.99 20.13
N ALA A 43 10.04 -6.03 19.14
CA ALA A 43 11.25 -6.87 19.10
C ALA A 43 12.48 -6.23 19.79
N GLY A 44 12.32 -5.08 20.44
CA GLY A 44 13.37 -4.42 21.23
C GLY A 44 14.24 -3.43 20.46
N ALA A 45 13.89 -3.06 19.23
CA ALA A 45 14.61 -2.04 18.47
C ALA A 45 14.21 -0.61 18.89
N GLU A 46 15.14 0.33 18.73
CA GLU A 46 14.90 1.77 18.78
C GLU A 46 14.58 2.27 17.37
N VAL A 47 13.36 2.78 17.13
CA VAL A 47 12.91 3.18 15.80
C VAL A 47 12.70 4.68 15.72
N THR A 48 13.25 5.31 14.67
CA THR A 48 13.00 6.71 14.31
C THR A 48 12.41 6.78 12.91
N THR A 49 11.31 7.53 12.76
CA THR A 49 10.62 7.70 11.46
C THR A 49 10.83 9.11 10.92
N TYR A 50 11.12 9.21 9.61
CA TYR A 50 11.33 10.45 8.87
C TYR A 50 10.36 10.53 7.68
N ASP A 51 9.97 11.76 7.30
CA ASP A 51 9.25 12.01 6.04
C ASP A 51 10.24 12.46 4.95
N VAL A 52 10.33 11.73 3.85
CA VAL A 52 11.19 12.09 2.72
C VAL A 52 10.85 13.47 2.14
N ALA A 53 9.60 13.93 2.28
CA ALA A 53 9.21 15.28 1.84
C ALA A 53 9.99 16.39 2.55
N ASP A 54 10.45 16.16 3.79
CA ASP A 54 11.25 17.10 4.56
C ASP A 54 12.76 16.94 4.29
N LEU A 55 13.18 15.78 3.82
CA LEU A 55 14.56 15.46 3.52
C LEU A 55 15.00 15.90 2.10
N LEU A 56 14.05 16.14 1.18
CA LEU A 56 14.40 16.68 -0.13
C LEU A 56 14.83 18.16 -0.03
N PRO A 57 15.89 18.57 -0.78
CA PRO A 57 16.44 19.93 -0.66
C PRO A 57 15.47 20.99 -1.16
N PHE A 58 15.69 22.24 -0.72
CA PHE A 58 14.95 23.43 -1.17
C PHE A 58 13.42 23.35 -1.00
N GLY A 59 12.92 22.52 -0.09
CA GLY A 59 11.48 22.31 0.11
C GLY A 59 10.77 21.61 -1.06
N LEU A 60 11.54 21.00 -1.97
CA LEU A 60 11.03 20.31 -3.16
C LEU A 60 10.00 19.24 -2.79
N GLY A 61 10.24 18.44 -1.75
CA GLY A 61 9.31 17.41 -1.30
C GLY A 61 7.95 17.99 -0.91
N ARG A 62 7.94 19.05 -0.12
CA ARG A 62 6.69 19.73 0.28
C ARG A 62 5.98 20.36 -0.91
N LEU A 63 6.71 20.91 -1.88
CA LEU A 63 6.14 21.47 -3.11
C LEU A 63 5.48 20.35 -3.95
N VAL A 64 6.20 19.26 -4.20
CA VAL A 64 5.69 18.10 -4.94
C VAL A 64 4.45 17.52 -4.24
N LYS A 65 4.48 17.39 -2.91
CA LYS A 65 3.33 16.94 -2.11
C LYS A 65 2.10 17.85 -2.31
N ARG A 66 2.27 19.17 -2.25
CA ARG A 66 1.18 20.13 -2.49
C ARG A 66 0.62 20.01 -3.91
N ALA A 67 1.50 19.90 -4.91
CA ALA A 67 1.11 19.74 -6.31
C ALA A 67 0.35 18.41 -6.53
N TYR A 68 0.84 17.32 -5.96
CA TYR A 68 0.21 16.01 -5.99
C TYR A 68 -1.22 16.03 -5.43
N TYR A 69 -1.39 16.56 -4.21
CA TYR A 69 -2.72 16.67 -3.60
C TYR A 69 -3.65 17.63 -4.37
N ALA A 70 -3.13 18.74 -4.90
CA ALA A 70 -3.92 19.66 -5.70
C ALA A 70 -4.39 19.01 -7.00
N GLN A 71 -3.53 18.25 -7.67
CA GLN A 71 -3.87 17.49 -8.89
C GLN A 71 -4.92 16.43 -8.61
N LEU A 72 -4.73 15.60 -7.59
CA LEU A 72 -5.68 14.53 -7.26
C LEU A 72 -7.07 15.06 -6.87
N ARG A 73 -7.13 16.24 -6.23
CA ARG A 73 -8.42 16.86 -5.85
C ARG A 73 -9.11 17.58 -7.00
N ARG A 74 -8.36 18.21 -7.93
CA ARG A 74 -8.93 19.09 -8.97
C ARG A 74 -9.02 18.40 -10.34
N ALA A 75 -8.11 17.49 -10.64
CA ALA A 75 -8.00 16.88 -11.95
C ALA A 75 -7.46 15.42 -11.87
N PRO A 76 -8.14 14.51 -11.13
CA PRO A 76 -7.65 13.15 -10.90
C PRO A 76 -7.42 12.38 -12.20
N ALA A 77 -8.21 12.63 -13.26
CA ALA A 77 -8.05 12.00 -14.57
C ALA A 77 -6.69 12.30 -15.25
N THR A 78 -6.01 13.39 -14.88
CA THR A 78 -4.70 13.76 -15.46
C THR A 78 -3.54 13.02 -14.79
N TRP A 79 -3.77 12.33 -13.68
CA TRP A 79 -2.71 11.67 -12.92
C TRP A 79 -2.02 10.57 -13.75
N GLY A 80 -2.78 9.77 -14.50
CA GLY A 80 -2.21 8.77 -15.41
C GLY A 80 -1.24 9.37 -16.42
N THR A 81 -1.58 10.53 -17.00
CA THR A 81 -0.69 11.26 -17.92
C THR A 81 0.57 11.74 -17.21
N THR A 82 0.45 12.29 -15.99
CA THR A 82 1.62 12.70 -15.20
C THR A 82 2.58 11.55 -14.92
N LEU A 83 2.05 10.36 -14.54
CA LEU A 83 2.86 9.17 -14.33
C LEU A 83 3.54 8.70 -15.62
N SER A 84 2.87 8.79 -16.77
CA SER A 84 3.45 8.36 -18.04
C SER A 84 4.71 9.16 -18.44
N TYR A 85 4.87 10.39 -17.98
CA TYR A 85 6.09 11.18 -18.19
C TYR A 85 7.29 10.67 -17.38
N VAL A 86 7.05 9.98 -16.27
CA VAL A 86 8.11 9.41 -15.40
C VAL A 86 8.32 7.91 -15.62
N GLU A 87 7.73 7.34 -16.67
CA GLU A 87 7.98 5.96 -17.09
C GLU A 87 9.41 5.78 -17.62
N PRO A 88 10.00 4.57 -17.52
CA PRO A 88 11.32 4.26 -18.05
C PRO A 88 11.45 4.60 -19.54
N GLY A 89 12.63 5.07 -19.93
CA GLY A 89 12.89 5.51 -21.30
C GLY A 89 12.42 6.94 -21.62
N ARG A 90 11.63 7.55 -20.75
CA ARG A 90 11.24 8.97 -20.88
C ARG A 90 12.25 9.89 -20.19
N ILE A 91 12.41 11.10 -20.75
CA ILE A 91 13.29 12.14 -20.16
C ILE A 91 12.85 12.49 -18.73
N GLY A 92 11.54 12.52 -18.47
CA GLY A 92 10.96 12.78 -17.15
C GLY A 92 11.39 11.78 -16.07
N HIS A 93 11.54 10.50 -16.43
CA HIS A 93 12.02 9.48 -15.49
C HIS A 93 13.46 9.80 -15.01
N ARG A 94 14.38 10.05 -15.96
CA ARG A 94 15.78 10.38 -15.62
C ARG A 94 15.87 11.64 -14.78
N PHE A 95 15.03 12.64 -15.09
CA PHE A 95 14.96 13.87 -14.31
C PHE A 95 14.40 13.64 -12.92
N ALA A 96 13.31 12.85 -12.78
CA ALA A 96 12.73 12.52 -11.48
C ALA A 96 13.72 11.77 -10.58
N VAL A 97 14.36 10.70 -11.09
CA VAL A 97 15.37 9.95 -10.35
C VAL A 97 16.53 10.86 -9.90
N ARG A 98 17.01 11.75 -10.79
CA ARG A 98 18.09 12.68 -10.45
C ARG A 98 17.67 13.72 -9.40
N ALA A 99 16.44 14.24 -9.51
CA ALA A 99 15.90 15.20 -8.53
C ALA A 99 15.69 14.56 -7.14
N LEU A 100 15.22 13.32 -7.11
CA LEU A 100 15.06 12.55 -5.86
C LEU A 100 16.41 12.20 -5.25
N GLY A 101 17.42 11.92 -6.09
CA GLY A 101 18.79 11.69 -5.65
C GLY A 101 19.45 12.91 -4.97
N LEU A 102 18.94 14.14 -5.18
CA LEU A 102 19.45 15.34 -4.47
C LEU A 102 19.14 15.32 -2.95
N GLY A 103 18.32 14.39 -2.49
CA GLY A 103 18.04 14.18 -1.07
C GLY A 103 19.06 13.30 -0.33
N ASP A 104 20.03 12.72 -1.04
CA ASP A 104 20.96 11.71 -0.55
C ASP A 104 21.79 12.15 0.68
N GLU A 105 22.38 13.35 0.67
CA GLU A 105 23.18 13.87 1.80
C GLU A 105 22.31 14.13 3.04
N LYS A 106 21.10 14.69 2.85
CA LYS A 106 20.18 14.92 3.96
C LYS A 106 19.65 13.61 4.55
N VAL A 107 19.32 12.64 3.68
CA VAL A 107 18.92 11.31 4.13
C VAL A 107 20.06 10.64 4.89
N ALA A 108 21.28 10.62 4.34
CA ALA A 108 22.44 10.03 5.00
C ALA A 108 22.70 10.67 6.38
N THR A 109 22.56 12.00 6.49
CA THR A 109 22.70 12.73 7.76
C THR A 109 21.58 12.37 8.74
N ALA A 110 20.33 12.31 8.28
CA ALA A 110 19.18 12.02 9.14
C ALA A 110 19.22 10.60 9.72
N VAL A 111 19.67 9.63 8.93
CA VAL A 111 19.75 8.21 9.34
C VAL A 111 21.13 7.82 9.90
N ALA A 112 21.99 8.79 10.14
CA ALA A 112 23.34 8.53 10.65
C ALA A 112 23.29 7.76 11.98
N GLY A 113 24.12 6.72 12.08
CA GLY A 113 24.19 5.88 13.26
C GLY A 113 23.06 4.85 13.40
N SER A 114 22.20 4.68 12.41
CA SER A 114 21.25 3.57 12.35
C SER A 114 21.97 2.27 11.97
N ASP A 115 21.46 1.13 12.45
CA ASP A 115 21.95 -0.22 12.09
C ASP A 115 21.22 -0.77 10.85
N LEU A 116 20.01 -0.24 10.53
CA LEU A 116 19.21 -0.57 9.35
C LEU A 116 18.39 0.66 8.92
N VAL A 117 18.22 0.84 7.62
CA VAL A 117 17.32 1.87 7.06
C VAL A 117 16.26 1.23 6.17
N ILE A 118 14.99 1.54 6.43
CA ILE A 118 13.84 1.03 5.67
C ILE A 118 13.12 2.18 4.98
N ALA A 119 12.86 2.06 3.67
CA ALA A 119 11.97 2.94 2.93
C ALA A 119 10.57 2.32 2.83
N THR A 120 9.52 3.13 2.99
CA THR A 120 8.12 2.73 2.71
C THR A 120 7.48 3.56 1.60
N HIS A 121 8.27 4.39 0.91
CA HIS A 121 7.84 5.23 -0.19
C HIS A 121 8.89 5.22 -1.32
N PRO A 122 8.49 5.25 -2.62
CA PRO A 122 9.45 5.19 -3.73
C PRO A 122 10.49 6.33 -3.68
N PHE A 123 10.10 7.54 -3.34
CA PHE A 123 11.03 8.67 -3.23
C PHE A 123 12.08 8.47 -2.14
N ALA A 124 11.68 7.87 -1.01
CA ALA A 124 12.61 7.50 0.04
C ALA A 124 13.60 6.44 -0.45
N GLY A 125 13.12 5.40 -1.14
CA GLY A 125 13.96 4.36 -1.73
C GLY A 125 14.99 4.91 -2.71
N GLN A 126 14.59 5.87 -3.58
CA GLN A 126 15.52 6.54 -4.50
C GLN A 126 16.58 7.37 -3.77
N ALA A 127 16.20 8.16 -2.77
CA ALA A 127 17.17 9.01 -2.02
C ALA A 127 18.13 8.15 -1.18
N ILE A 128 17.66 7.11 -0.49
CA ILE A 128 18.50 6.15 0.25
C ILE A 128 19.43 5.41 -0.70
N GLY A 129 18.91 4.91 -1.82
CA GLY A 129 19.71 4.20 -2.82
C GLY A 129 20.77 5.09 -3.44
N ALA A 130 20.49 6.36 -3.71
CA ALA A 130 21.48 7.34 -4.19
C ALA A 130 22.57 7.61 -3.13
N ALA A 131 22.19 7.79 -1.86
CA ALA A 131 23.15 7.94 -0.76
C ALA A 131 24.10 6.74 -0.66
N LYS A 132 23.55 5.52 -0.79
CA LYS A 132 24.33 4.29 -0.76
C LYS A 132 25.23 4.15 -1.98
N ALA A 133 24.75 4.47 -3.18
CA ALA A 133 25.54 4.45 -4.42
C ALA A 133 26.75 5.41 -4.37
N ARG A 134 26.63 6.53 -3.66
CA ARG A 134 27.70 7.50 -3.44
C ARG A 134 28.63 7.16 -2.25
N GLY A 135 28.37 6.07 -1.53
CA GLY A 135 29.15 5.68 -0.34
C GLY A 135 28.87 6.53 0.90
N LEU A 136 27.80 7.35 0.91
CA LEU A 136 27.38 8.15 2.05
C LEU A 136 26.69 7.31 3.12
N LEU A 137 26.22 6.12 2.75
CA LEU A 137 25.48 5.19 3.60
C LEU A 137 26.03 3.78 3.40
N SER A 138 26.53 3.14 4.47
CA SER A 138 27.12 1.78 4.43
C SER A 138 26.27 0.73 5.14
N VAL A 139 25.24 1.13 5.87
CA VAL A 139 24.36 0.22 6.61
C VAL A 139 23.42 -0.55 5.67
N PRO A 140 22.88 -1.71 6.11
CA PRO A 140 21.82 -2.42 5.40
C PRO A 140 20.61 -1.54 5.10
N THR A 141 20.00 -1.77 3.94
CA THR A 141 18.83 -1.00 3.47
C THR A 141 17.75 -1.91 2.91
N ALA A 142 16.50 -1.60 3.22
CA ALA A 142 15.36 -2.27 2.63
C ALA A 142 14.31 -1.27 2.10
N THR A 143 13.53 -1.68 1.10
CA THR A 143 12.33 -0.95 0.66
C THR A 143 11.13 -1.86 0.81
N TYR A 144 10.13 -1.44 1.58
CA TYR A 144 8.84 -2.11 1.67
C TYR A 144 7.90 -1.56 0.60
N LEU A 145 7.47 -2.43 -0.31
CA LEU A 145 6.63 -2.08 -1.45
C LEU A 145 5.15 -2.10 -1.01
N THR A 146 4.57 -0.93 -0.81
CA THR A 146 3.19 -0.78 -0.32
C THR A 146 2.13 -0.92 -1.42
N ASP A 147 2.55 -0.86 -2.69
CA ASP A 147 1.66 -0.97 -3.84
C ASP A 147 1.61 -2.40 -4.38
N ALA A 148 0.46 -2.78 -4.93
CA ALA A 148 0.28 -4.08 -5.57
C ALA A 148 1.00 -4.17 -6.92
N SER A 149 1.37 -3.04 -7.54
CA SER A 149 2.19 -2.97 -8.75
C SER A 149 3.47 -2.21 -8.48
N VAL A 150 4.56 -2.62 -9.12
CA VAL A 150 5.87 -2.03 -8.88
C VAL A 150 6.27 -1.14 -10.05
N HIS A 151 6.10 0.17 -9.87
CA HIS A 151 6.66 1.18 -10.78
C HIS A 151 8.19 1.24 -10.59
N PRO A 152 8.99 1.51 -11.64
CA PRO A 152 10.46 1.56 -11.55
C PRO A 152 11.03 2.47 -10.46
N LEU A 153 10.32 3.54 -10.09
CA LEU A 153 10.74 4.41 -8.98
C LEU A 153 10.75 3.71 -7.61
N TRP A 154 10.07 2.56 -7.47
CA TRP A 154 10.15 1.74 -6.26
C TRP A 154 11.50 1.04 -6.10
N VAL A 155 12.23 0.85 -7.19
CA VAL A 155 13.45 0.03 -7.22
C VAL A 155 14.68 0.90 -7.41
N HIS A 156 15.67 0.73 -6.54
CA HIS A 156 17.00 1.27 -6.72
C HIS A 156 18.02 0.13 -6.57
N PRO A 157 18.97 -0.06 -7.51
CA PRO A 157 19.88 -1.22 -7.52
C PRO A 157 20.83 -1.27 -6.31
N SER A 158 21.05 -0.13 -5.64
CA SER A 158 21.88 -0.07 -4.43
C SER A 158 21.15 -0.40 -3.14
N ILE A 159 19.83 -0.57 -3.16
CA ILE A 159 19.05 -1.08 -2.02
C ILE A 159 19.31 -2.58 -1.89
N ASP A 160 19.55 -3.05 -0.67
CA ASP A 160 19.93 -4.45 -0.44
C ASP A 160 18.75 -5.41 -0.60
N LEU A 161 17.53 -4.98 -0.24
CA LEU A 161 16.32 -5.84 -0.32
C LEU A 161 15.04 -5.03 -0.58
N HIS A 162 14.20 -5.51 -1.49
CA HIS A 162 12.85 -5.00 -1.73
C HIS A 162 11.86 -6.05 -1.20
N LEU A 163 11.04 -5.65 -0.24
CA LEU A 163 10.05 -6.49 0.43
C LEU A 163 8.72 -6.33 -0.30
N ALA A 164 8.31 -7.35 -1.03
CA ALA A 164 7.10 -7.36 -1.84
C ALA A 164 5.94 -8.06 -1.13
N ILE A 165 4.73 -7.60 -1.31
CA ILE A 165 3.53 -8.11 -0.64
C ILE A 165 2.91 -9.33 -1.35
N HIS A 166 3.36 -9.66 -2.56
CA HIS A 166 3.00 -10.86 -3.32
C HIS A 166 4.04 -11.11 -4.43
N ASP A 167 4.05 -12.33 -4.99
CA ASP A 167 5.07 -12.78 -5.92
C ASP A 167 5.12 -11.97 -7.23
N LEU A 168 3.97 -11.56 -7.78
CA LEU A 168 3.94 -10.75 -8.98
C LEU A 168 4.62 -9.37 -8.77
N ALA A 169 4.45 -8.75 -7.60
CA ALA A 169 5.18 -7.53 -7.24
C ALA A 169 6.68 -7.79 -7.10
N ALA A 170 7.06 -8.94 -6.51
CA ALA A 170 8.46 -9.35 -6.42
C ALA A 170 9.09 -9.56 -7.81
N GLU A 171 8.36 -10.18 -8.75
CA GLU A 171 8.82 -10.35 -10.14
C GLU A 171 9.01 -9.02 -10.85
N GLN A 172 8.07 -8.09 -10.70
CA GLN A 172 8.18 -6.75 -11.26
C GLN A 172 9.40 -6.00 -10.70
N ALA A 173 9.64 -6.07 -9.37
CA ALA A 173 10.80 -5.45 -8.77
C ALA A 173 12.12 -6.08 -9.26
N ARG A 174 12.17 -7.41 -9.46
CA ARG A 174 13.32 -8.09 -10.08
C ARG A 174 13.56 -7.64 -11.51
N HIS A 175 12.49 -7.46 -12.28
CA HIS A 175 12.58 -6.93 -13.66
C HIS A 175 13.28 -5.56 -13.70
N TRP A 176 13.09 -4.73 -12.68
CA TRP A 176 13.76 -3.42 -12.54
C TRP A 176 15.12 -3.51 -11.84
N GLY A 177 15.66 -4.70 -11.61
CA GLY A 177 16.98 -4.91 -11.03
C GLY A 177 17.01 -4.94 -9.49
N GLY A 178 15.87 -5.04 -8.82
CA GLY A 178 15.78 -5.18 -7.38
C GLY A 178 16.04 -6.61 -6.92
N ARG A 179 16.70 -6.76 -5.78
CA ARG A 179 16.70 -8.02 -5.01
C ARG A 179 15.44 -8.04 -4.18
N THR A 180 14.70 -9.14 -4.17
CA THR A 180 13.36 -9.19 -3.59
C THR A 180 13.15 -10.36 -2.65
N ALA A 181 12.28 -10.16 -1.67
CA ALA A 181 11.62 -11.21 -0.91
C ALA A 181 10.12 -10.92 -0.85
N THR A 182 9.30 -11.96 -0.95
CA THR A 182 7.86 -11.85 -0.69
C THR A 182 7.65 -11.98 0.82
N VAL A 183 6.84 -11.07 1.39
CA VAL A 183 6.55 -11.00 2.83
C VAL A 183 5.05 -10.87 3.06
N GLN A 184 4.61 -11.26 4.25
CA GLN A 184 3.25 -10.95 4.68
C GLN A 184 3.04 -9.42 4.68
N PRO A 185 1.86 -8.94 4.23
CA PRO A 185 1.53 -7.53 4.32
C PRO A 185 1.56 -7.03 5.76
N VAL A 186 2.22 -5.89 5.97
CA VAL A 186 2.26 -5.23 7.29
C VAL A 186 1.15 -4.19 7.29
N VAL A 187 0.07 -4.50 7.98
CA VAL A 187 -1.16 -3.69 8.02
C VAL A 187 -1.74 -3.64 9.42
N ARG A 188 -2.54 -2.62 9.67
CA ARG A 188 -3.37 -2.58 10.86
C ARG A 188 -4.44 -3.67 10.75
N THR A 189 -4.58 -4.44 11.79
CA THR A 189 -5.62 -5.47 11.88
C THR A 189 -6.83 -4.95 12.65
N ALA A 190 -7.99 -5.56 12.41
CA ALA A 190 -9.17 -5.33 13.23
C ALA A 190 -8.84 -5.67 14.72
N THR A 191 -9.23 -4.78 15.60
CA THR A 191 -8.91 -4.90 17.04
C THR A 191 -10.12 -5.30 17.89
N ARG A 192 -11.34 -5.15 17.34
CA ARG A 192 -12.57 -5.46 18.07
C ARG A 192 -12.79 -6.97 18.13
N PRO A 193 -13.12 -7.50 19.33
CA PRO A 193 -13.50 -8.91 19.42
C PRO A 193 -14.81 -9.16 18.66
N PRO A 194 -15.09 -10.39 18.21
CA PRO A 194 -16.33 -10.73 17.51
C PRO A 194 -17.60 -10.41 18.30
N SER A 195 -17.51 -10.34 19.63
CA SER A 195 -18.62 -9.99 20.53
C SER A 195 -18.84 -8.48 20.68
N ALA A 196 -17.99 -7.63 20.10
CA ALA A 196 -18.16 -6.18 20.21
C ALA A 196 -19.37 -5.71 19.38
N PRO A 197 -20.02 -4.60 19.79
CA PRO A 197 -21.10 -4.01 19.00
C PRO A 197 -20.68 -3.70 17.58
N ASP A 198 -21.59 -3.86 16.61
CA ASP A 198 -21.33 -3.51 15.21
C ASP A 198 -20.86 -2.04 15.09
N PRO A 199 -19.69 -1.76 14.48
CA PRO A 199 -19.20 -0.39 14.30
C PRO A 199 -20.10 0.48 13.42
N LEU A 200 -21.06 -0.12 12.73
CA LEU A 200 -22.05 0.52 11.87
C LEU A 200 -23.46 0.50 12.44
N ALA A 201 -23.67 0.06 13.69
CA ALA A 201 -24.99 -0.06 14.33
C ALA A 201 -25.82 1.24 14.35
N ALA A 202 -25.14 2.41 14.31
CA ALA A 202 -25.82 3.72 14.28
C ALA A 202 -26.35 4.11 12.90
N TYR A 203 -26.05 3.32 11.86
CA TYR A 203 -26.46 3.62 10.47
C TYR A 203 -27.53 2.65 10.01
N GLU A 204 -28.52 3.18 9.30
CA GLU A 204 -29.56 2.37 8.69
C GLU A 204 -29.00 1.64 7.46
N THR A 205 -28.95 0.32 7.50
CA THR A 205 -28.48 -0.52 6.40
C THR A 205 -29.47 -1.64 6.12
N TYR A 206 -29.65 -1.96 4.84
CA TYR A 206 -30.56 -2.99 4.38
C TYR A 206 -29.77 -4.17 3.83
N GLY A 207 -29.70 -5.27 4.59
CA GLY A 207 -28.96 -6.47 4.18
C GLY A 207 -27.43 -6.35 4.32
N PRO A 208 -26.67 -7.15 3.55
CA PRO A 208 -25.21 -7.12 3.56
C PRO A 208 -24.66 -5.75 3.14
N ARG A 209 -23.47 -5.41 3.61
CA ARG A 209 -22.81 -4.12 3.38
C ARG A 209 -21.59 -4.27 2.49
N ALA A 210 -21.42 -3.38 1.52
CA ALA A 210 -20.19 -3.23 0.73
C ALA A 210 -19.51 -1.91 1.13
N LEU A 211 -18.30 -1.99 1.70
CA LEU A 211 -17.51 -0.79 2.01
C LEU A 211 -16.83 -0.28 0.75
N VAL A 212 -17.15 0.96 0.36
CA VAL A 212 -16.50 1.65 -0.78
C VAL A 212 -15.40 2.56 -0.26
N THR A 213 -14.17 2.43 -0.77
CA THR A 213 -13.04 3.26 -0.32
C THR A 213 -12.16 3.74 -1.46
N GLY A 214 -11.70 5.00 -1.36
CA GLY A 214 -10.69 5.64 -2.23
C GLY A 214 -9.51 6.17 -1.42
N GLY A 215 -9.19 5.47 -0.32
CA GLY A 215 -8.12 5.86 0.60
C GLY A 215 -8.45 7.09 1.45
N SER A 216 -7.44 7.61 2.15
CA SER A 216 -7.57 8.69 3.14
C SER A 216 -8.15 10.00 2.60
N LEU A 217 -8.01 10.25 1.30
CA LEU A 217 -8.49 11.46 0.64
C LEU A 217 -9.88 11.31 0.02
N GLY A 218 -10.47 10.11 0.00
CA GLY A 218 -11.75 9.84 -0.62
C GLY A 218 -11.79 10.26 -2.09
N ILE A 219 -10.81 9.80 -2.89
CA ILE A 219 -10.60 10.20 -4.28
C ILE A 219 -11.17 9.16 -5.25
N GLY A 220 -11.48 9.62 -6.46
CA GLY A 220 -12.00 8.81 -7.55
C GLY A 220 -13.52 8.76 -7.58
N GLU A 221 -14.06 7.81 -8.33
CA GLU A 221 -15.49 7.71 -8.65
C GLU A 221 -16.29 6.99 -7.52
N LEU A 222 -16.06 7.38 -6.24
CA LEU A 222 -16.69 6.70 -5.10
C LEU A 222 -18.21 6.88 -5.08
N GLU A 223 -18.70 8.07 -5.47
CA GLU A 223 -20.13 8.34 -5.57
C GLU A 223 -20.77 7.46 -6.65
N GLN A 224 -20.15 7.34 -7.82
CA GLN A 224 -20.62 6.47 -8.89
C GLN A 224 -20.59 4.99 -8.46
N SER A 225 -19.48 4.56 -7.83
CA SER A 225 -19.37 3.19 -7.31
C SER A 225 -20.49 2.86 -6.30
N ALA A 226 -20.79 3.78 -5.39
CA ALA A 226 -21.85 3.59 -4.41
C ALA A 226 -23.25 3.53 -5.07
N ARG A 227 -23.52 4.40 -6.04
CA ARG A 227 -24.76 4.40 -6.80
C ARG A 227 -24.96 3.12 -7.60
N ASP A 228 -23.89 2.63 -8.26
CA ASP A 228 -23.92 1.39 -9.03
C ASP A 228 -24.14 0.18 -8.11
N ILE A 229 -23.51 0.13 -6.94
CA ILE A 229 -23.74 -0.92 -5.93
C ILE A 229 -25.19 -0.86 -5.44
N ALA A 230 -25.71 0.32 -5.06
CA ALA A 230 -27.09 0.48 -4.61
C ALA A 230 -28.10 0.02 -5.70
N ALA A 231 -27.84 0.36 -6.96
CA ALA A 231 -28.69 -0.03 -8.09
C ALA A 231 -28.75 -1.55 -8.32
N THR A 232 -27.73 -2.31 -7.86
CA THR A 232 -27.78 -3.79 -7.91
C THR A 232 -28.82 -4.40 -6.97
N GLY A 233 -29.17 -3.70 -5.89
CA GLY A 233 -30.03 -4.23 -4.82
C GLY A 233 -29.40 -5.36 -3.99
N VAL A 234 -28.14 -5.72 -4.23
CA VAL A 234 -27.46 -6.85 -3.57
C VAL A 234 -26.94 -6.47 -2.19
N MET A 235 -26.36 -5.28 -2.04
CA MET A 235 -25.72 -4.80 -0.81
C MET A 235 -26.00 -3.32 -0.58
N THR A 236 -25.99 -2.92 0.70
CA THR A 236 -25.98 -1.50 1.06
C THR A 236 -24.55 -0.95 0.92
N PRO A 237 -24.32 0.08 0.08
CA PRO A 237 -23.02 0.74 0.00
C PRO A 237 -22.76 1.60 1.24
N VAL A 238 -21.59 1.40 1.86
CA VAL A 238 -21.03 2.20 2.94
C VAL A 238 -19.77 2.88 2.42
N VAL A 239 -19.76 4.20 2.31
CA VAL A 239 -18.66 4.93 1.67
C VAL A 239 -17.74 5.54 2.72
N ALA A 240 -16.49 5.09 2.79
CA ALA A 240 -15.44 5.73 3.57
C ALA A 240 -14.89 6.95 2.79
N CYS A 241 -15.44 8.13 3.07
CA CYS A 241 -15.09 9.38 2.39
C CYS A 241 -13.71 9.93 2.83
N GLY A 242 -13.10 9.36 3.87
CA GLY A 242 -11.84 9.85 4.41
C GLY A 242 -11.95 11.32 4.83
N THR A 243 -11.04 12.17 4.35
CA THR A 243 -11.03 13.62 4.59
C THR A 243 -11.86 14.42 3.56
N ASN A 244 -12.65 13.77 2.71
CA ASN A 244 -13.48 14.42 1.70
C ASN A 244 -14.89 14.73 2.24
N ASP A 245 -14.99 15.75 3.09
CA ASP A 245 -16.28 16.18 3.66
C ASP A 245 -17.31 16.58 2.60
N ALA A 246 -16.86 17.16 1.48
CA ALA A 246 -17.77 17.53 0.39
C ALA A 246 -18.43 16.29 -0.24
N LEU A 247 -17.70 15.19 -0.39
CA LEU A 247 -18.26 13.92 -0.84
C LEU A 247 -19.23 13.36 0.21
N ARG A 248 -18.84 13.37 1.49
CA ARG A 248 -19.67 12.88 2.58
C ARG A 248 -21.02 13.59 2.62
N VAL A 249 -21.02 14.92 2.58
CA VAL A 249 -22.27 15.73 2.59
C VAL A 249 -23.14 15.42 1.38
N ARG A 250 -22.57 15.22 0.19
CA ARG A 250 -23.37 14.85 -0.99
C ARG A 250 -24.01 13.47 -0.85
N LEU A 251 -23.26 12.51 -0.31
CA LEU A 251 -23.74 11.13 -0.16
C LEU A 251 -24.76 10.98 0.99
N ASP A 252 -24.62 11.75 2.07
CA ASP A 252 -25.61 11.78 3.16
C ASP A 252 -27.03 12.15 2.67
N ALA A 253 -27.13 12.88 1.55
CA ALA A 253 -28.40 13.24 0.95
C ALA A 253 -28.98 12.14 0.03
N VAL A 254 -28.26 11.02 -0.17
CA VAL A 254 -28.70 9.95 -1.09
C VAL A 254 -29.28 8.79 -0.29
N PRO A 255 -30.59 8.52 -0.40
CA PRO A 255 -31.20 7.38 0.28
C PRO A 255 -30.54 6.05 -0.09
N GLY A 256 -30.34 5.19 0.90
CA GLY A 256 -29.76 3.85 0.69
C GLY A 256 -28.23 3.84 0.58
N ILE A 257 -27.55 4.96 0.76
CA ILE A 257 -26.08 5.07 0.85
C ILE A 257 -25.72 5.57 2.25
N VAL A 258 -24.78 4.89 2.90
CA VAL A 258 -24.19 5.33 4.17
C VAL A 258 -22.87 6.05 3.89
N ALA A 259 -22.72 7.29 4.35
CA ALA A 259 -21.49 8.07 4.18
C ALA A 259 -20.74 8.20 5.50
N LEU A 260 -19.50 7.69 5.55
CA LEU A 260 -18.61 7.80 6.69
C LEU A 260 -17.57 8.90 6.43
N GLY A 261 -17.29 9.73 7.42
CA GLY A 261 -16.11 10.59 7.43
C GLY A 261 -14.85 9.80 7.73
N TRP A 262 -13.84 10.48 8.29
CA TRP A 262 -12.62 9.83 8.79
C TRP A 262 -12.95 8.82 9.90
N ARG A 263 -12.33 7.63 9.81
CA ARG A 263 -12.51 6.54 10.79
C ARG A 263 -11.13 6.00 11.18
N ASP A 264 -10.83 6.03 12.47
CA ASP A 264 -9.61 5.42 13.02
C ASP A 264 -9.76 3.89 13.16
N ASP A 265 -11.00 3.41 13.30
CA ASP A 265 -11.39 2.00 13.37
C ASP A 265 -11.78 1.39 12.00
N LEU A 266 -11.22 1.91 10.91
CA LEU A 266 -11.55 1.44 9.56
C LEU A 266 -11.34 -0.07 9.36
N PRO A 267 -10.31 -0.73 9.90
CA PRO A 267 -10.19 -2.19 9.83
C PRO A 267 -11.37 -2.94 10.48
N ASP A 268 -11.93 -2.42 11.59
CA ASP A 268 -13.11 -3.00 12.23
C ASP A 268 -14.36 -2.81 11.37
N VAL A 269 -14.49 -1.65 10.70
CA VAL A 269 -15.56 -1.40 9.72
C VAL A 269 -15.43 -2.34 8.51
N MET A 270 -14.22 -2.58 8.02
CA MET A 270 -13.96 -3.55 6.94
C MET A 270 -14.41 -4.95 7.34
N ALA A 271 -14.04 -5.41 8.53
CA ALA A 271 -14.41 -6.72 9.06
C ALA A 271 -15.94 -6.88 9.22
N ALA A 272 -16.66 -5.78 9.47
CA ALA A 272 -18.12 -5.75 9.61
C ALA A 272 -18.88 -5.70 8.27
N CYS A 273 -18.18 -5.57 7.13
CA CYS A 273 -18.76 -5.55 5.78
C CYS A 273 -18.62 -6.92 5.08
N ALA A 274 -19.50 -7.21 4.14
CA ALA A 274 -19.43 -8.42 3.31
C ALA A 274 -18.23 -8.36 2.35
N CYS A 275 -17.93 -7.17 1.82
CA CYS A 275 -16.76 -6.93 0.99
C CYS A 275 -16.29 -5.47 1.07
N VAL A 276 -15.11 -5.23 0.54
CA VAL A 276 -14.55 -3.90 0.28
C VAL A 276 -14.45 -3.70 -1.23
N VAL A 277 -15.04 -2.61 -1.74
CA VAL A 277 -14.89 -2.17 -3.13
C VAL A 277 -13.94 -0.98 -3.14
N GLN A 278 -12.81 -1.14 -3.81
CA GLN A 278 -11.73 -0.15 -3.84
C GLN A 278 -11.38 0.31 -5.26
N ASN A 279 -10.69 1.44 -5.40
CA ASN A 279 -10.34 2.04 -6.68
C ASN A 279 -8.85 2.37 -6.87
N ALA A 280 -7.99 2.11 -5.88
CA ALA A 280 -6.57 2.47 -5.94
C ALA A 280 -5.62 1.29 -5.77
N GLY A 281 -6.09 0.16 -5.22
CA GLY A 281 -5.31 -1.07 -5.04
C GLY A 281 -4.15 -0.95 -4.05
N GLY A 282 -4.20 0.02 -3.15
CA GLY A 282 -3.15 0.26 -2.17
C GLY A 282 -3.41 -0.38 -0.81
N PHE A 283 -2.93 0.28 0.23
CA PHE A 283 -2.89 -0.21 1.60
C PHE A 283 -4.25 -0.67 2.17
N SER A 284 -5.35 0.04 1.83
CA SER A 284 -6.70 -0.35 2.28
C SER A 284 -7.15 -1.70 1.77
N SER A 285 -6.69 -2.13 0.59
CA SER A 285 -6.96 -3.48 0.08
C SER A 285 -6.29 -4.55 0.95
N LEU A 286 -5.06 -4.28 1.40
CA LEU A 286 -4.31 -5.18 2.27
C LEU A 286 -4.92 -5.25 3.67
N GLU A 287 -5.40 -4.10 4.21
CA GLU A 287 -6.13 -4.06 5.49
C GLU A 287 -7.41 -4.91 5.42
N ALA A 288 -8.18 -4.79 4.34
CA ALA A 288 -9.39 -5.58 4.14
C ALA A 288 -9.11 -7.07 4.03
N LEU A 289 -8.10 -7.46 3.24
CA LEU A 289 -7.70 -8.86 3.10
C LEU A 289 -7.21 -9.43 4.45
N ALA A 290 -6.43 -8.66 5.22
CA ALA A 290 -5.98 -9.07 6.56
C ALA A 290 -7.14 -9.21 7.56
N ALA A 291 -8.22 -8.46 7.37
CA ALA A 291 -9.46 -8.61 8.14
C ALA A 291 -10.32 -9.81 7.67
N GLY A 292 -9.85 -10.60 6.70
CA GLY A 292 -10.62 -11.70 6.09
C GLY A 292 -11.80 -11.20 5.25
N THR A 293 -11.80 -9.93 4.84
CA THR A 293 -12.88 -9.31 4.07
C THR A 293 -12.53 -9.34 2.58
N PRO A 294 -13.36 -9.97 1.72
CA PRO A 294 -13.15 -9.98 0.28
C PRO A 294 -13.00 -8.58 -0.31
N VAL A 295 -12.08 -8.42 -1.25
CA VAL A 295 -11.81 -7.14 -1.92
C VAL A 295 -12.20 -7.25 -3.39
N LEU A 296 -12.89 -6.24 -3.89
CA LEU A 296 -13.21 -6.05 -5.31
C LEU A 296 -12.60 -4.73 -5.78
N THR A 297 -12.14 -4.68 -7.03
CA THR A 297 -11.78 -3.42 -7.68
C THR A 297 -12.90 -2.97 -8.59
N TYR A 298 -13.29 -1.69 -8.49
CA TYR A 298 -14.25 -1.07 -9.39
C TYR A 298 -13.90 0.40 -9.64
N LEU A 299 -14.03 0.87 -10.88
CA LEU A 299 -13.70 2.23 -11.32
C LEU A 299 -12.32 2.70 -10.81
N PRO A 300 -11.23 1.99 -11.13
CA PRO A 300 -9.91 2.32 -10.62
C PRO A 300 -9.43 3.69 -11.07
N ILE A 301 -8.69 4.38 -10.21
CA ILE A 301 -8.06 5.67 -10.52
C ILE A 301 -7.11 5.52 -11.71
N PRO A 302 -7.17 6.39 -12.72
CA PRO A 302 -6.26 6.36 -13.87
C PRO A 302 -4.78 6.32 -13.48
N GLY A 303 -3.98 5.58 -14.22
CA GLY A 303 -2.56 5.39 -13.96
C GLY A 303 -2.31 4.23 -12.96
N HIS A 304 -1.64 4.51 -11.83
CA HIS A 304 -1.26 3.47 -10.88
C HIS A 304 -2.44 2.65 -10.32
N GLY A 305 -3.62 3.24 -10.20
CA GLY A 305 -4.82 2.50 -9.76
C GLY A 305 -5.22 1.41 -10.75
N VAL A 306 -5.11 1.67 -12.06
CA VAL A 306 -5.37 0.68 -13.11
C VAL A 306 -4.34 -0.45 -13.08
N THR A 307 -3.04 -0.12 -12.94
CA THR A 307 -1.99 -1.14 -12.86
C THR A 307 -2.07 -1.96 -11.57
N ASN A 308 -2.43 -1.34 -10.44
CA ASN A 308 -2.69 -2.06 -9.21
C ASN A 308 -3.91 -2.98 -9.33
N ALA A 309 -4.99 -2.51 -9.98
CA ALA A 309 -6.19 -3.31 -10.25
C ALA A 309 -5.86 -4.57 -11.06
N ASP A 310 -5.10 -4.43 -12.16
CA ASP A 310 -4.67 -5.55 -13.00
C ASP A 310 -3.80 -6.54 -12.21
N ASN A 311 -2.86 -6.04 -11.41
CA ASN A 311 -1.99 -6.91 -10.62
C ASN A 311 -2.75 -7.66 -9.52
N LEU A 312 -3.67 -7.02 -8.82
CA LEU A 312 -4.49 -7.67 -7.79
C LEU A 312 -5.44 -8.72 -8.39
N ASP A 313 -6.03 -8.42 -9.56
CA ASP A 313 -6.88 -9.37 -10.30
C ASP A 313 -6.07 -10.60 -10.73
N ARG A 314 -4.90 -10.40 -11.37
CA ARG A 314 -4.00 -11.49 -11.79
C ARG A 314 -3.41 -12.28 -10.64
N ALA A 315 -3.18 -11.66 -9.48
CA ALA A 315 -2.74 -12.32 -8.26
C ALA A 315 -3.89 -13.07 -7.54
N GLY A 316 -5.13 -12.97 -8.02
CA GLY A 316 -6.30 -13.57 -7.40
C GLY A 316 -6.69 -12.94 -6.05
N LEU A 317 -6.15 -11.76 -5.74
CA LEU A 317 -6.36 -11.07 -4.45
C LEU A 317 -7.60 -10.17 -4.47
N ALA A 318 -7.88 -9.49 -5.58
CA ALA A 318 -9.04 -8.61 -5.73
C ALA A 318 -9.54 -8.61 -7.18
N PRO A 319 -10.61 -9.34 -7.50
CA PRO A 319 -11.21 -9.34 -8.84
C PRO A 319 -11.58 -7.91 -9.29
N TRP A 320 -11.35 -7.60 -10.55
CA TRP A 320 -11.66 -6.30 -11.14
C TRP A 320 -12.95 -6.35 -11.96
N ALA A 321 -14.02 -5.73 -11.46
CA ALA A 321 -15.23 -5.47 -12.23
C ALA A 321 -14.99 -4.34 -13.23
N ARG A 322 -15.10 -4.62 -14.52
CA ARG A 322 -14.93 -3.63 -15.61
C ARG A 322 -16.25 -3.02 -16.06
N THR A 323 -17.36 -3.66 -15.69
CA THR A 323 -18.73 -3.25 -16.02
C THR A 323 -19.64 -3.37 -14.79
N THR A 324 -20.79 -2.68 -14.82
CA THR A 324 -21.83 -2.82 -13.78
C THR A 324 -22.39 -4.23 -13.70
N THR A 325 -22.47 -4.96 -14.82
CA THR A 325 -22.89 -6.36 -14.85
C THR A 325 -21.87 -7.26 -14.15
N GLU A 326 -20.58 -7.06 -14.36
CA GLU A 326 -19.54 -7.79 -13.66
C GLU A 326 -19.52 -7.43 -12.16
N LEU A 327 -19.73 -6.15 -11.81
CA LEU A 327 -19.87 -5.72 -10.43
C LEU A 327 -21.01 -6.48 -9.73
N HIS A 328 -22.21 -6.50 -10.33
CA HIS A 328 -23.36 -7.22 -9.79
C HIS A 328 -23.02 -8.70 -9.56
N ARG A 329 -22.45 -9.38 -10.55
CA ARG A 329 -22.04 -10.80 -10.44
C ARG A 329 -21.06 -11.01 -9.30
N LEU A 330 -19.99 -10.20 -9.21
CA LEU A 330 -18.97 -10.33 -8.16
C LEU A 330 -19.53 -10.06 -6.75
N LEU A 331 -20.49 -9.12 -6.61
CA LEU A 331 -21.16 -8.88 -5.33
C LEU A 331 -22.01 -10.10 -4.90
N VAL A 332 -22.68 -10.77 -5.83
CA VAL A 332 -23.42 -12.01 -5.56
C VAL A 332 -22.47 -13.15 -5.23
N ASP A 333 -21.37 -13.29 -5.98
CA ASP A 333 -20.35 -14.33 -5.75
C ASP A 333 -19.73 -14.22 -4.35
N VAL A 334 -19.49 -12.99 -3.86
CA VAL A 334 -19.00 -12.74 -2.49
C VAL A 334 -19.95 -13.27 -1.42
N LEU A 335 -21.25 -13.16 -1.62
CA LEU A 335 -22.26 -13.64 -0.65
C LEU A 335 -22.37 -15.16 -0.63
N SER A 336 -22.00 -15.81 -1.74
CA SER A 336 -22.10 -17.26 -1.93
C SER A 336 -20.81 -17.99 -1.52
N ALA A 337 -19.69 -17.26 -1.41
CA ALA A 337 -18.39 -17.83 -1.10
C ALA A 337 -18.18 -17.90 0.42
N ASP A 338 -17.58 -19.00 0.88
CA ASP A 338 -17.00 -19.01 2.23
C ASP A 338 -15.92 -17.94 2.33
N ARG A 339 -15.90 -17.20 3.43
CA ARG A 339 -14.83 -16.24 3.71
C ARG A 339 -13.53 -17.02 3.90
N HIS A 340 -12.67 -17.01 2.89
CA HIS A 340 -11.35 -17.59 2.99
C HIS A 340 -10.32 -16.48 3.05
N ASP A 341 -9.35 -16.66 3.97
CA ASP A 341 -8.14 -15.85 4.03
C ASP A 341 -7.41 -15.92 2.67
N ARG A 342 -7.38 -14.79 1.95
CA ARG A 342 -6.74 -14.69 0.63
C ARG A 342 -5.33 -14.10 0.69
N ILE A 343 -4.86 -13.74 1.88
CA ILE A 343 -3.47 -13.34 2.07
C ILE A 343 -2.62 -14.61 2.16
N PRO A 344 -1.47 -14.69 1.45
CA PRO A 344 -0.53 -15.77 1.63
C PRO A 344 0.00 -15.76 3.08
N HIS A 345 -0.55 -16.61 3.96
CA HIS A 345 -0.05 -16.76 5.33
C HIS A 345 1.28 -17.52 5.40
N ASP A 346 1.66 -18.20 4.30
CA ASP A 346 2.89 -18.98 4.22
C ASP A 346 4.14 -18.13 3.98
N ALA A 347 3.98 -16.84 3.64
CA ALA A 347 5.11 -15.92 3.51
C ALA A 347 5.63 -15.50 4.91
N PRO A 348 6.95 -15.28 5.08
CA PRO A 348 7.50 -14.77 6.32
C PRO A 348 7.03 -13.33 6.58
N THR A 349 6.99 -12.96 7.84
CA THR A 349 6.80 -11.56 8.24
C THR A 349 8.00 -10.70 7.79
N VAL A 350 7.82 -9.38 7.77
CA VAL A 350 8.93 -8.45 7.53
C VAL A 350 10.06 -8.66 8.54
N LEU A 351 9.72 -8.84 9.82
CA LEU A 351 10.71 -9.04 10.88
C LEU A 351 11.51 -10.33 10.67
N GLU A 352 10.84 -11.45 10.42
CA GLU A 352 11.49 -12.73 10.11
C GLU A 352 12.42 -12.62 8.90
N THR A 353 11.97 -11.92 7.84
CA THR A 353 12.78 -11.72 6.64
C THR A 353 14.04 -10.87 6.91
N LEU A 354 13.92 -9.81 7.72
CA LEU A 354 15.05 -8.97 8.08
C LEU A 354 16.05 -9.68 8.99
N THR A 355 15.58 -10.62 9.84
CA THR A 355 16.41 -11.36 10.79
C THR A 355 16.97 -12.68 10.25
N ALA A 356 16.36 -13.23 9.21
CA ALA A 356 16.78 -14.50 8.61
C ALA A 356 18.05 -14.34 7.76
N ARG A 357 18.85 -15.41 7.70
CA ARG A 357 19.92 -15.53 6.69
C ARG A 357 19.26 -15.71 5.32
N THR A 358 19.55 -14.86 4.36
CA THR A 358 18.97 -14.87 3.01
C THR A 358 19.14 -16.21 2.27
N GLY A 359 20.09 -17.04 2.65
CA GLY A 359 20.26 -18.40 2.12
C GLY A 359 19.31 -19.47 2.70
N GLN A 360 18.53 -19.15 3.76
CA GLN A 360 17.54 -20.05 4.36
C GLN A 360 16.11 -19.81 3.83
N LEU A 361 15.90 -18.72 3.10
CA LEU A 361 14.63 -18.41 2.42
C LEU A 361 14.58 -19.14 1.07
N VAL A 362 14.65 -20.50 1.09
CA VAL A 362 14.39 -21.31 -0.11
C VAL A 362 12.89 -21.41 -0.29
N TRP A 363 12.37 -20.62 -1.21
CA TRP A 363 10.98 -20.64 -1.63
C TRP A 363 10.69 -21.88 -2.44
N THR A 364 9.97 -22.81 -1.88
CA THR A 364 9.24 -23.79 -2.68
C THR A 364 7.98 -23.11 -3.20
N LEU A 365 8.00 -22.71 -4.48
CA LEU A 365 6.78 -22.32 -5.18
C LEU A 365 5.74 -23.46 -5.03
N PRO A 366 4.52 -23.20 -4.56
CA PRO A 366 3.45 -24.13 -4.80
C PRO A 366 3.28 -24.24 -6.32
N ARG A 367 3.47 -25.43 -6.86
CA ARG A 367 3.12 -25.74 -8.26
C ARG A 367 1.63 -25.52 -8.37
N VAL A 368 1.21 -24.42 -8.98
CA VAL A 368 -0.16 -24.28 -9.45
C VAL A 368 -0.34 -25.35 -10.49
N GLY A 369 -1.06 -26.41 -10.13
CA GLY A 369 -1.49 -27.44 -11.06
C GLY A 369 -2.41 -26.76 -12.08
N VAL A 370 -1.93 -26.67 -13.32
CA VAL A 370 -2.77 -26.42 -14.48
C VAL A 370 -3.56 -27.70 -14.70
N ALA A 371 -4.86 -27.66 -14.40
CA ALA A 371 -5.85 -28.62 -14.82
C ALA A 371 -6.76 -27.96 -15.86
#